data_a3d2f6792b63516716380ec359dae6f9
#
_entry.id   a3d2f6792b63516716380ec359dae6f9
#
_cell.length_a   1.000
_cell.length_b   1.000
_cell.length_c   1.000
_cell.angle_alpha   90.00
_cell.angle_beta   90.00
_cell.angle_gamma   90.00
#
_symmetry.space_group_name_H-M   'P 1'
#
loop_
_entity.id
_entity.type
_entity.pdbx_description
1 polymer ?
#
loop_
_entity_poly.entity_id
_entity_poly.type
_entity_poly.pdbx_seq_one_letter_code
_entity_poly.pdbx_strand_id
1 'polypeptide(L)'
;MQGQAGIIAKFIDKEQIDKPLIVGHSLGGAIALALALEYENKISGLALICPATQTVDKVPDIFRFLNISSRLLRFFLAHTFSSLFGILTRKDTFEIAFSPEPVSENFSIKGGGDLALTSKAFIKTSEDLVFALSSAPLLVGREKELNVPTKTLFGEKDEILDVKLHGEKFAELSGTRIKVLAGKGHMLPLTQPEECSTFIRSMMDETST
;
A
#
# COMPACT_ATOMS: atom_id res chain seq x y z
N MET A 1 -4.48 10.78 -1.02
CA MET A 1 -5.32 9.56 -1.04
C MET A 1 -6.73 9.86 -1.55
N GLN A 2 -7.48 10.86 -1.03
CA GLN A 2 -8.83 11.18 -1.51
C GLN A 2 -8.91 11.46 -3.02
N GLY A 3 -7.94 12.16 -3.60
CA GLY A 3 -7.90 12.39 -5.05
C GLY A 3 -7.80 11.10 -5.87
N GLN A 4 -6.99 10.14 -5.41
CA GLN A 4 -6.85 8.82 -6.05
C GLN A 4 -8.11 7.98 -5.84
N ALA A 5 -8.70 8.00 -4.64
CA ALA A 5 -9.99 7.37 -4.37
C ALA A 5 -11.10 7.91 -5.29
N GLY A 6 -11.16 9.23 -5.50
CA GLY A 6 -12.10 9.83 -6.44
C GLY A 6 -11.90 9.42 -7.90
N ILE A 7 -10.65 9.15 -8.31
CA ILE A 7 -10.36 8.62 -9.66
C ILE A 7 -10.88 7.17 -9.78
N ILE A 8 -10.66 6.34 -8.75
CA ILE A 8 -11.14 4.96 -8.72
C ILE A 8 -12.68 4.92 -8.72
N ALA A 9 -13.33 5.78 -7.91
CA ALA A 9 -14.78 5.88 -7.90
C ALA A 9 -15.36 6.24 -9.27
N LYS A 10 -14.75 7.20 -9.98
CA LYS A 10 -15.14 7.56 -11.36
C LYS A 10 -14.88 6.44 -12.36
N PHE A 11 -13.81 5.66 -12.17
CA PHE A 11 -13.53 4.49 -13.00
C PHE A 11 -14.60 3.41 -12.83
N ILE A 12 -14.99 3.10 -11.58
CA ILE A 12 -16.07 2.17 -11.26
C ILE A 12 -17.36 2.58 -11.97
N ASP A 13 -17.74 3.86 -11.90
CA ASP A 13 -18.93 4.39 -12.58
C ASP A 13 -18.83 4.27 -14.10
N LYS A 14 -17.70 4.72 -14.66
CA LYS A 14 -17.49 4.75 -16.11
C LYS A 14 -17.52 3.34 -16.73
N GLU A 15 -16.91 2.38 -16.06
CA GLU A 15 -16.86 0.98 -16.52
C GLU A 15 -18.09 0.18 -16.07
N GLN A 16 -19.05 0.82 -15.39
CA GLN A 16 -20.30 0.19 -14.91
C GLN A 16 -20.05 -1.08 -14.07
N ILE A 17 -19.00 -1.05 -13.25
CA ILE A 17 -18.65 -2.17 -12.37
C ILE A 17 -19.58 -2.11 -11.14
N ASP A 18 -20.36 -3.16 -10.92
CA ASP A 18 -21.28 -3.20 -9.79
C ASP A 18 -20.55 -3.62 -8.51
N LYS A 19 -20.41 -2.67 -7.59
CA LYS A 19 -19.86 -2.84 -6.23
C LYS A 19 -18.70 -3.82 -6.12
N PRO A 20 -17.54 -3.54 -6.73
CA PRO A 20 -16.39 -4.45 -6.66
C PRO A 20 -15.85 -4.57 -5.24
N LEU A 21 -15.31 -5.75 -4.90
CA LEU A 21 -14.41 -5.90 -3.77
C LEU A 21 -13.08 -5.19 -4.09
N ILE A 22 -12.65 -4.32 -3.20
CA ILE A 22 -11.39 -3.58 -3.38
C ILE A 22 -10.27 -4.29 -2.61
N VAL A 23 -9.21 -4.60 -3.34
CA VAL A 23 -7.98 -5.16 -2.75
C VAL A 23 -6.91 -4.07 -2.72
N GLY A 24 -6.38 -3.77 -1.53
CA GLY A 24 -5.36 -2.74 -1.35
C GLY A 24 -4.13 -3.25 -0.63
N HIS A 25 -2.93 -3.11 -1.24
CA HIS A 25 -1.65 -3.42 -0.61
C HIS A 25 -0.89 -2.14 -0.27
N SER A 26 -0.30 -2.08 0.91
CA SER A 26 0.57 -0.98 1.36
C SER A 26 -0.13 0.39 1.24
N LEU A 27 0.42 1.34 0.49
CA LEU A 27 -0.22 2.63 0.15
C LEU A 27 -1.56 2.45 -0.56
N GLY A 28 -1.69 1.41 -1.41
CA GLY A 28 -2.98 1.05 -2.03
C GLY A 28 -4.06 0.72 -1.01
N GLY A 29 -3.68 0.18 0.16
CA GLY A 29 -4.58 -0.02 1.30
C GLY A 29 -5.12 1.29 1.87
N ALA A 30 -4.27 2.32 2.02
CA ALA A 30 -4.71 3.65 2.44
C ALA A 30 -5.65 4.32 1.42
N ILE A 31 -5.40 4.12 0.12
CA ILE A 31 -6.29 4.60 -0.94
C ILE A 31 -7.63 3.87 -0.91
N ALA A 32 -7.62 2.55 -0.68
CA ALA A 32 -8.83 1.74 -0.52
C ALA A 32 -9.65 2.18 0.70
N LEU A 33 -9.00 2.49 1.82
CA LEU A 33 -9.66 3.08 3.00
C LEU A 33 -10.30 4.43 2.69
N ALA A 34 -9.58 5.31 1.98
CA ALA A 34 -10.16 6.59 1.56
C ALA A 34 -11.36 6.40 0.62
N LEU A 35 -11.32 5.39 -0.26
CA LEU A 35 -12.44 5.05 -1.13
C LEU A 35 -13.66 4.57 -0.32
N ALA A 36 -13.45 3.70 0.67
CA ALA A 36 -14.52 3.22 1.53
C ALA A 36 -15.16 4.33 2.37
N LEU A 37 -14.36 5.26 2.90
CA LEU A 37 -14.85 6.37 3.71
C LEU A 37 -15.63 7.43 2.89
N GLU A 38 -15.27 7.64 1.63
CA GLU A 38 -15.87 8.71 0.81
C GLU A 38 -16.89 8.17 -0.21
N TYR A 39 -16.86 6.89 -0.56
CA TYR A 39 -17.65 6.28 -1.63
C TYR A 39 -18.13 4.87 -1.26
N GLU A 40 -18.55 4.65 -0.01
CA GLU A 40 -18.91 3.32 0.53
C GLU A 40 -19.95 2.58 -0.31
N ASN A 41 -20.92 3.30 -0.87
CA ASN A 41 -22.00 2.72 -1.68
C ASN A 41 -21.55 2.18 -3.04
N LYS A 42 -20.31 2.44 -3.46
CA LYS A 42 -19.74 1.99 -4.73
C LYS A 42 -18.95 0.69 -4.66
N ILE A 43 -18.73 0.17 -3.47
CA ILE A 43 -17.90 -1.03 -3.26
C ILE A 43 -18.62 -2.04 -2.37
N SER A 44 -18.28 -3.32 -2.49
CA SER A 44 -18.85 -4.38 -1.65
C SER A 44 -18.05 -4.60 -0.36
N GLY A 45 -16.76 -4.27 -0.34
CA GLY A 45 -15.89 -4.48 0.82
C GLY A 45 -14.42 -4.22 0.53
N LEU A 46 -13.59 -4.40 1.55
CA LEU A 46 -12.13 -4.19 1.51
C LEU A 46 -11.37 -5.45 1.93
N ALA A 47 -10.44 -5.90 1.10
CA ALA A 47 -9.39 -6.86 1.44
C ALA A 47 -8.05 -6.12 1.50
N LEU A 48 -7.57 -5.82 2.70
CA LEU A 48 -6.38 -5.02 2.92
C LEU A 48 -5.17 -5.91 3.23
N ILE A 49 -4.08 -5.74 2.49
CA ILE A 49 -2.83 -6.51 2.66
C ILE A 49 -1.73 -5.52 3.06
N CYS A 50 -1.16 -5.69 4.25
CA CYS A 50 -0.16 -4.79 4.83
C CYS A 50 -0.47 -3.31 4.58
N PRO A 51 -1.71 -2.81 4.91
CA PRO A 51 -2.13 -1.47 4.54
C PRO A 51 -1.45 -0.39 5.38
N ALA A 52 -1.18 0.78 4.78
CA ALA A 52 -0.78 1.98 5.51
C ALA A 52 -2.02 2.66 6.11
N THR A 53 -2.33 2.41 7.38
CA THR A 53 -3.58 2.85 8.04
C THR A 53 -3.39 4.03 9.00
N GLN A 54 -2.17 4.23 9.50
CA GLN A 54 -1.86 5.22 10.53
C GLN A 54 -0.80 6.21 10.05
N THR A 55 -0.71 7.36 10.72
CA THR A 55 0.42 8.28 10.55
C THR A 55 1.69 7.69 11.15
N VAL A 56 2.82 7.99 10.52
CA VAL A 56 4.14 7.63 11.03
C VAL A 56 4.89 8.88 11.47
N ASP A 57 5.52 8.84 12.63
CA ASP A 57 6.32 9.96 13.13
C ASP A 57 7.59 10.19 12.30
N LYS A 58 8.11 9.11 11.72
CA LYS A 58 9.29 9.13 10.86
C LYS A 58 9.05 8.31 9.61
N VAL A 59 9.43 8.87 8.47
CA VAL A 59 9.48 8.12 7.21
C VAL A 59 10.51 7.00 7.36
N PRO A 60 10.18 5.74 7.02
CA PRO A 60 11.15 4.66 7.00
C PRO A 60 12.41 5.05 6.20
N ASP A 61 13.58 4.67 6.70
CA ASP A 61 14.87 5.13 6.15
C ASP A 61 15.01 4.84 4.65
N ILE A 62 14.46 3.72 4.18
CA ILE A 62 14.40 3.32 2.78
C ILE A 62 13.69 4.35 1.87
N PHE A 63 12.77 5.16 2.42
CA PHE A 63 12.01 6.15 1.66
C PHE A 63 12.44 7.59 1.94
N ARG A 64 13.39 7.84 2.86
CA ARG A 64 13.76 9.22 3.25
C ARG A 64 14.24 10.07 2.08
N PHE A 65 14.99 9.49 1.16
CA PHE A 65 15.51 10.18 -0.03
C PHE A 65 14.40 10.50 -1.06
N LEU A 66 13.22 9.89 -0.93
CA LEU A 66 12.05 10.18 -1.77
C LEU A 66 11.16 11.28 -1.20
N ASN A 67 11.34 11.67 0.07
CA ASN A 67 10.53 12.72 0.70
C ASN A 67 10.99 14.12 0.27
N ILE A 68 10.74 14.44 -1.01
CA ILE A 68 11.14 15.70 -1.64
C ILE A 68 9.91 16.51 -2.02
N SER A 69 9.58 17.54 -1.25
CA SER A 69 8.42 18.40 -1.49
C SER A 69 8.60 19.33 -2.70
N SER A 70 9.84 19.79 -2.98
CA SER A 70 10.12 20.68 -4.09
C SER A 70 10.04 19.97 -5.43
N ARG A 71 9.11 20.38 -6.30
CA ARG A 71 8.94 19.84 -7.66
C ARG A 71 10.19 20.00 -8.52
N LEU A 72 10.84 21.16 -8.43
CA LEU A 72 12.05 21.44 -9.21
C LEU A 72 13.22 20.59 -8.75
N LEU A 73 13.43 20.49 -7.44
CA LEU A 73 14.49 19.65 -6.87
C LEU A 73 14.25 18.17 -7.22
N ARG A 74 13.02 17.69 -7.09
CA ARG A 74 12.64 16.33 -7.46
C ARG A 74 12.93 16.04 -8.93
N PHE A 75 12.56 16.97 -9.83
CA PHE A 75 12.81 16.83 -11.26
C PHE A 75 14.32 16.78 -11.56
N PHE A 76 15.10 17.68 -10.97
CA PHE A 76 16.54 17.71 -11.13
C PHE A 76 17.19 16.41 -10.66
N LEU A 77 16.88 15.96 -9.43
CA LEU A 77 17.43 14.72 -8.87
C LEU A 77 17.02 13.50 -9.69
N ALA A 78 15.77 13.46 -10.18
CA ALA A 78 15.28 12.39 -11.02
C ALA A 78 16.08 12.21 -12.31
N HIS A 79 16.51 13.29 -12.93
CA HIS A 79 17.18 13.23 -14.23
C HIS A 79 18.70 13.21 -14.13
N THR A 80 19.28 13.53 -12.98
CA THR A 80 20.74 13.54 -12.79
C THR A 80 21.23 12.33 -11.99
N PHE A 81 20.58 11.99 -10.88
CA PHE A 81 21.12 11.03 -9.92
C PHE A 81 20.27 9.78 -9.72
N SER A 82 18.95 9.82 -9.99
CA SER A 82 18.06 8.75 -9.56
C SER A 82 18.38 7.40 -10.17
N SER A 83 18.71 7.35 -11.46
CA SER A 83 19.03 6.07 -12.14
C SER A 83 20.32 5.46 -11.60
N LEU A 84 21.37 6.26 -11.43
CA LEU A 84 22.63 5.79 -10.89
C LEU A 84 22.49 5.36 -9.42
N PHE A 85 21.85 6.21 -8.60
CA PHE A 85 21.60 5.90 -7.20
C PHE A 85 20.70 4.68 -7.03
N GLY A 86 19.63 4.59 -7.83
CA GLY A 86 18.73 3.44 -7.83
C GLY A 86 19.46 2.13 -8.18
N ILE A 87 20.36 2.14 -9.17
CA ILE A 87 21.16 0.97 -9.53
C ILE A 87 22.09 0.56 -8.36
N LEU A 88 22.74 1.54 -7.72
CA LEU A 88 23.68 1.28 -6.63
C LEU A 88 22.99 0.75 -5.36
N THR A 89 21.80 1.24 -5.05
CA THR A 89 21.03 0.86 -3.84
C THR A 89 19.99 -0.23 -4.08
N ARG A 90 19.84 -0.70 -5.33
CA ARG A 90 18.79 -1.64 -5.74
C ARG A 90 18.71 -2.86 -4.83
N LYS A 91 19.84 -3.50 -4.60
CA LYS A 91 19.92 -4.73 -3.82
C LYS A 91 19.41 -4.49 -2.40
N ASP A 92 19.97 -3.51 -1.72
CA ASP A 92 19.62 -3.19 -0.33
C ASP A 92 18.14 -2.77 -0.22
N THR A 93 17.66 -1.97 -1.19
CA THR A 93 16.26 -1.54 -1.22
C THR A 93 15.29 -2.71 -1.36
N PHE A 94 15.60 -3.67 -2.24
CA PHE A 94 14.77 -4.85 -2.42
C PHE A 94 14.88 -5.80 -1.23
N GLU A 95 16.07 -6.01 -0.68
CA GLU A 95 16.27 -6.84 0.50
C GLU A 95 15.45 -6.32 1.70
N ILE A 96 15.46 -5.01 1.95
CA ILE A 96 14.63 -4.41 3.01
C ILE A 96 13.14 -4.57 2.71
N ALA A 97 12.71 -4.31 1.47
CA ALA A 97 11.29 -4.39 1.11
C ALA A 97 10.74 -5.82 1.23
N PHE A 98 11.56 -6.83 0.92
CA PHE A 98 11.17 -8.23 0.99
C PHE A 98 11.47 -8.90 2.35
N SER A 99 12.26 -8.25 3.22
CA SER A 99 12.64 -8.82 4.52
C SER A 99 11.42 -9.37 5.28
N PRO A 100 11.54 -10.54 5.90
CA PRO A 100 12.70 -11.43 5.98
C PRO A 100 12.84 -12.43 4.82
N GLU A 101 11.92 -12.41 3.85
CA GLU A 101 11.95 -13.32 2.72
C GLU A 101 13.01 -12.89 1.69
N PRO A 102 13.61 -13.84 0.97
CA PRO A 102 14.55 -13.51 -0.09
C PRO A 102 13.85 -12.86 -1.29
N VAL A 103 14.53 -11.94 -1.94
CA VAL A 103 14.08 -11.38 -3.21
C VAL A 103 14.16 -12.46 -4.29
N SER A 104 13.08 -12.66 -5.05
CA SER A 104 13.10 -13.60 -6.19
C SER A 104 14.15 -13.18 -7.21
N GLU A 105 14.96 -14.14 -7.71
CA GLU A 105 16.02 -13.91 -8.71
C GLU A 105 15.50 -13.19 -9.97
N ASN A 106 14.25 -13.43 -10.32
CA ASN A 106 13.63 -12.84 -11.50
C ASN A 106 12.86 -11.54 -11.21
N PHE A 107 12.84 -11.06 -9.94
CA PHE A 107 12.04 -9.88 -9.56
C PHE A 107 12.46 -8.63 -10.33
N SER A 108 13.75 -8.40 -10.51
CA SER A 108 14.28 -7.24 -11.24
C SER A 108 13.67 -7.12 -12.64
N ILE A 109 13.63 -8.22 -13.40
CA ILE A 109 13.17 -8.22 -14.80
C ILE A 109 11.70 -8.62 -14.89
N LYS A 110 11.36 -9.86 -14.49
CA LYS A 110 10.01 -10.40 -14.66
C LYS A 110 9.01 -9.78 -13.69
N GLY A 111 9.44 -9.44 -12.46
CA GLY A 111 8.63 -8.75 -11.46
C GLY A 111 8.52 -7.24 -11.68
N GLY A 112 9.26 -6.70 -12.66
CA GLY A 112 9.24 -5.27 -12.96
C GLY A 112 10.01 -4.40 -11.97
N GLY A 113 10.84 -4.99 -11.08
CA GLY A 113 11.60 -4.26 -10.08
C GLY A 113 12.48 -3.16 -10.67
N ASP A 114 13.11 -3.42 -11.82
CA ASP A 114 13.96 -2.43 -12.51
C ASP A 114 13.16 -1.22 -13.04
N LEU A 115 11.86 -1.33 -13.24
CA LEU A 115 11.01 -0.19 -13.63
C LEU A 115 10.93 0.86 -12.51
N ALA A 116 11.07 0.45 -11.25
CA ALA A 116 11.10 1.35 -10.10
C ALA A 116 12.34 2.27 -10.10
N LEU A 117 13.40 1.91 -10.84
CA LEU A 117 14.65 2.65 -10.92
C LEU A 117 14.65 3.75 -11.98
N THR A 118 13.56 3.91 -12.72
CA THR A 118 13.44 4.95 -13.75
C THR A 118 13.21 6.34 -13.14
N SER A 119 13.67 7.40 -13.82
CA SER A 119 13.42 8.79 -13.41
C SER A 119 11.93 9.09 -13.26
N LYS A 120 11.09 8.50 -14.13
CA LYS A 120 9.62 8.64 -14.05
C LYS A 120 9.07 8.00 -12.78
N ALA A 121 9.53 6.79 -12.44
CA ALA A 121 9.11 6.10 -11.20
C ALA A 121 9.57 6.90 -9.97
N PHE A 122 10.82 7.37 -9.94
CA PHE A 122 11.33 8.22 -8.86
C PHE A 122 10.44 9.44 -8.61
N ILE A 123 10.09 10.20 -9.68
CA ILE A 123 9.21 11.36 -9.55
C ILE A 123 7.86 10.96 -8.95
N LYS A 124 7.22 9.89 -9.48
CA LYS A 124 5.89 9.48 -9.06
C LYS A 124 5.88 8.91 -7.65
N THR A 125 6.84 8.07 -7.30
CA THR A 125 6.97 7.54 -5.94
C THR A 125 7.22 8.65 -4.91
N SER A 126 8.06 9.63 -5.25
CA SER A 126 8.27 10.80 -4.39
C SER A 126 7.00 11.66 -4.24
N GLU A 127 6.25 11.88 -5.31
CA GLU A 127 4.95 12.56 -5.24
C GLU A 127 3.97 11.81 -4.34
N ASP A 128 3.82 10.51 -4.57
CA ASP A 128 2.91 9.66 -3.81
C ASP A 128 3.28 9.60 -2.33
N LEU A 129 4.58 9.52 -1.99
CA LEU A 129 5.04 9.55 -0.61
C LEU A 129 4.67 10.88 0.08
N VAL A 130 5.00 12.02 -0.54
CA VAL A 130 4.67 13.35 0.01
C VAL A 130 3.16 13.51 0.20
N PHE A 131 2.36 13.05 -0.77
CA PHE A 131 0.91 13.05 -0.65
C PHE A 131 0.41 12.09 0.44
N ALA A 132 0.99 10.91 0.56
CA ALA A 132 0.63 9.95 1.60
C ALA A 132 0.83 10.53 2.99
N LEU A 133 2.01 11.12 3.25
CA LEU A 133 2.34 11.75 4.53
C LEU A 133 1.40 12.92 4.87
N SER A 134 1.03 13.73 3.88
CA SER A 134 0.11 14.85 4.10
C SER A 134 -1.36 14.44 4.23
N SER A 135 -1.75 13.30 3.65
CA SER A 135 -3.15 12.84 3.62
C SER A 135 -3.46 11.80 4.70
N ALA A 136 -2.46 11.11 5.26
CA ALA A 136 -2.67 10.12 6.32
C ALA A 136 -3.47 10.69 7.52
N PRO A 137 -3.20 11.91 8.01
CA PRO A 137 -3.98 12.50 9.11
C PRO A 137 -5.48 12.65 8.80
N LEU A 138 -5.89 12.63 7.53
CA LEU A 138 -7.29 12.74 7.13
C LEU A 138 -8.06 11.40 7.21
N LEU A 139 -7.34 10.29 7.40
CA LEU A 139 -7.92 8.95 7.56
C LEU A 139 -7.90 8.51 9.03
N VAL A 140 -6.84 8.88 9.76
CA VAL A 140 -6.68 8.55 11.17
C VAL A 140 -7.76 9.21 12.01
N GLY A 141 -8.37 8.43 12.89
CA GLY A 141 -9.52 8.86 13.72
C GLY A 141 -10.87 8.62 13.07
N ARG A 142 -10.89 8.17 11.80
CA ARG A 142 -12.12 7.85 11.05
C ARG A 142 -12.37 6.34 10.90
N GLU A 143 -11.59 5.51 11.58
CA GLU A 143 -11.66 4.05 11.46
C GLU A 143 -13.04 3.50 11.80
N LYS A 144 -13.76 4.15 12.75
CA LYS A 144 -15.12 3.77 13.15
C LYS A 144 -16.21 4.15 12.12
N GLU A 145 -15.88 4.96 11.13
CA GLU A 145 -16.79 5.33 10.05
C GLU A 145 -16.84 4.27 8.93
N LEU A 146 -16.00 3.22 9.01
CA LEU A 146 -16.01 2.13 8.04
C LEU A 146 -17.24 1.26 8.20
N ASN A 147 -18.16 1.34 7.24
CA ASN A 147 -19.42 0.59 7.23
C ASN A 147 -19.40 -0.61 6.26
N VAL A 148 -18.35 -0.74 5.44
CA VAL A 148 -18.21 -1.86 4.51
C VAL A 148 -17.46 -3.03 5.17
N PRO A 149 -17.79 -4.29 4.84
CA PRO A 149 -17.03 -5.45 5.28
C PRO A 149 -15.54 -5.26 4.99
N THR A 150 -14.71 -5.38 6.01
CA THR A 150 -13.27 -5.13 5.89
C THR A 150 -12.48 -6.18 6.65
N LYS A 151 -11.46 -6.75 6.02
CA LYS A 151 -10.46 -7.62 6.67
C LYS A 151 -9.06 -7.16 6.31
N THR A 152 -8.13 -7.47 7.20
CA THR A 152 -6.71 -7.12 7.04
C THR A 152 -5.84 -8.35 7.15
N LEU A 153 -4.87 -8.47 6.26
CA LEU A 153 -3.81 -9.48 6.28
C LEU A 153 -2.47 -8.77 6.48
N PHE A 154 -1.65 -9.22 7.41
CA PHE A 154 -0.33 -8.63 7.70
C PHE A 154 0.76 -9.70 7.81
N GLY A 155 2.00 -9.31 7.53
CA GLY A 155 3.19 -10.07 7.92
C GLY A 155 3.66 -9.66 9.32
N GLU A 156 3.97 -10.64 10.18
CA GLU A 156 4.47 -10.39 11.54
C GLU A 156 5.80 -9.61 11.55
N LYS A 157 6.63 -9.84 10.54
CA LYS A 157 7.98 -9.26 10.38
C LYS A 157 8.02 -8.13 9.34
N ASP A 158 6.91 -7.45 9.12
CA ASP A 158 6.86 -6.30 8.22
C ASP A 158 7.77 -5.18 8.74
N GLU A 159 8.88 -4.92 8.04
CA GLU A 159 9.85 -3.85 8.39
C GLU A 159 9.52 -2.50 7.75
N ILE A 160 8.51 -2.45 6.88
CA ILE A 160 8.05 -1.21 6.22
C ILE A 160 6.93 -0.55 7.02
N LEU A 161 5.95 -1.36 7.43
CA LEU A 161 4.78 -0.91 8.19
C LEU A 161 4.63 -1.79 9.43
N ASP A 162 4.87 -1.22 10.59
CA ASP A 162 4.77 -1.94 11.87
C ASP A 162 3.36 -2.52 12.05
N VAL A 163 3.29 -3.85 12.23
CA VAL A 163 2.04 -4.58 12.33
C VAL A 163 1.19 -4.14 13.54
N LYS A 164 1.84 -3.75 14.66
CA LYS A 164 1.11 -3.28 15.85
C LYS A 164 0.44 -1.95 15.59
N LEU A 165 1.14 -1.04 14.90
CA LEU A 165 0.61 0.28 14.59
C LEU A 165 -0.41 0.24 13.45
N HIS A 166 -0.05 -0.39 12.32
CA HIS A 166 -0.86 -0.35 11.11
C HIS A 166 -1.89 -1.48 11.00
N GLY A 167 -1.65 -2.60 11.68
CA GLY A 167 -2.53 -3.78 11.66
C GLY A 167 -3.40 -3.87 12.90
N GLU A 168 -2.80 -4.15 14.06
CA GLU A 168 -3.53 -4.45 15.31
C GLU A 168 -4.31 -3.23 15.83
N LYS A 169 -3.66 -2.06 15.92
CA LYS A 169 -4.33 -0.83 16.34
C LYS A 169 -5.45 -0.42 15.40
N PHE A 170 -5.26 -0.57 14.09
CA PHE A 170 -6.32 -0.31 13.11
C PHE A 170 -7.50 -1.26 13.32
N ALA A 171 -7.25 -2.56 13.48
CA ALA A 171 -8.29 -3.55 13.73
C ALA A 171 -9.06 -3.25 15.03
N GLU A 172 -8.37 -2.86 16.10
CA GLU A 172 -8.99 -2.44 17.37
C GLU A 172 -9.91 -1.21 17.17
N LEU A 173 -9.41 -0.17 16.48
CA LEU A 173 -10.16 1.07 16.30
C LEU A 173 -11.36 0.92 15.35
N SER A 174 -11.22 0.12 14.30
CA SER A 174 -12.26 -0.10 13.28
C SER A 174 -13.22 -1.24 13.61
N GLY A 175 -12.87 -2.12 14.57
CA GLY A 175 -13.62 -3.35 14.85
C GLY A 175 -13.46 -4.42 13.75
N THR A 176 -12.49 -4.27 12.83
CA THR A 176 -12.28 -5.21 11.73
C THR A 176 -11.43 -6.40 12.14
N ARG A 177 -11.46 -7.48 11.33
CA ARG A 177 -10.64 -8.67 11.61
C ARG A 177 -9.26 -8.53 10.96
N ILE A 178 -8.23 -8.96 11.71
CA ILE A 178 -6.87 -9.06 11.23
C ILE A 178 -6.39 -10.52 11.27
N LYS A 179 -5.71 -10.96 10.19
CA LYS A 179 -4.90 -12.19 10.15
C LYS A 179 -3.43 -11.80 10.03
N VAL A 180 -2.59 -12.31 10.93
CA VAL A 180 -1.14 -12.08 10.90
C VAL A 180 -0.44 -13.38 10.51
N LEU A 181 0.43 -13.32 9.51
CA LEU A 181 1.24 -14.44 9.04
C LEU A 181 2.57 -14.44 9.79
N ALA A 182 2.79 -15.47 10.60
CA ALA A 182 4.00 -15.61 11.40
C ALA A 182 5.26 -15.68 10.53
N GLY A 183 6.28 -14.90 10.90
CA GLY A 183 7.57 -14.85 10.23
C GLY A 183 7.57 -14.26 8.83
N LYS A 184 6.48 -13.62 8.36
CA LYS A 184 6.35 -13.03 7.03
C LYS A 184 6.52 -11.51 7.05
N GLY A 185 7.00 -10.95 5.91
CA GLY A 185 7.27 -9.53 5.75
C GLY A 185 6.19 -8.75 5.00
N HIS A 186 6.61 -7.64 4.39
CA HIS A 186 5.70 -6.68 3.74
C HIS A 186 5.15 -7.15 2.39
N MET A 187 5.97 -7.83 1.59
CA MET A 187 5.65 -8.13 0.19
C MET A 187 4.81 -9.41 0.02
N LEU A 188 3.81 -9.60 0.89
CA LEU A 188 2.94 -10.78 0.89
C LEU A 188 2.35 -11.14 -0.48
N PRO A 189 1.91 -10.21 -1.34
CA PRO A 189 1.38 -10.56 -2.66
C PRO A 189 2.39 -11.30 -3.55
N LEU A 190 3.69 -11.11 -3.30
CA LEU A 190 4.77 -11.73 -4.06
C LEU A 190 5.38 -12.93 -3.35
N THR A 191 5.45 -12.90 -2.02
CA THR A 191 6.10 -13.95 -1.21
C THR A 191 5.13 -15.02 -0.74
N GLN A 192 3.82 -14.68 -0.63
CA GLN A 192 2.74 -15.55 -0.14
C GLN A 192 1.48 -15.43 -1.03
N PRO A 193 1.57 -15.63 -2.37
CA PRO A 193 0.45 -15.39 -3.29
C PRO A 193 -0.76 -16.28 -3.02
N GLU A 194 -0.55 -17.51 -2.56
CA GLU A 194 -1.62 -18.46 -2.24
C GLU A 194 -2.41 -18.04 -1.00
N GLU A 195 -1.70 -17.57 0.05
CA GLU A 195 -2.33 -17.03 1.26
C GLU A 195 -3.13 -15.76 0.95
N CYS A 196 -2.56 -14.86 0.14
CA CYS A 196 -3.26 -13.67 -0.32
C CYS A 196 -4.50 -14.01 -1.15
N SER A 197 -4.40 -14.98 -2.07
CA SER A 197 -5.54 -15.45 -2.88
C SER A 197 -6.65 -16.05 -2.01
N THR A 198 -6.28 -16.89 -1.05
CA THR A 198 -7.24 -17.48 -0.11
C THR A 198 -7.92 -16.41 0.74
N PHE A 199 -7.14 -15.43 1.23
CA PHE A 199 -7.66 -14.30 1.98
C PHE A 199 -8.66 -13.46 1.17
N ILE A 200 -8.32 -13.13 -0.08
CA ILE A 200 -9.20 -12.35 -0.99
C ILE A 200 -10.50 -13.13 -1.26
N ARG A 201 -10.41 -14.43 -1.57
CA ARG A 201 -11.59 -15.27 -1.80
C ARG A 201 -12.52 -15.32 -0.59
N SER A 202 -11.95 -15.43 0.62
CA SER A 202 -12.76 -15.41 1.84
C SER A 202 -13.53 -14.09 2.04
N MET A 203 -13.02 -12.98 1.49
CA MET A 203 -13.75 -11.72 1.47
C MET A 203 -14.83 -11.68 0.39
N MET A 204 -14.55 -12.24 -0.80
CA MET A 204 -15.55 -12.34 -1.86
C MET A 204 -16.78 -13.12 -1.42
N ASP A 205 -16.58 -14.26 -0.73
CA ASP A 205 -17.67 -15.10 -0.22
C ASP A 205 -18.55 -14.33 0.79
N GLU A 206 -17.96 -13.51 1.66
CA GLU A 206 -18.69 -12.69 2.64
C GLU A 206 -19.44 -11.50 2.02
N THR A 207 -18.96 -10.98 0.89
CA THR A 207 -19.55 -9.81 0.24
C THR A 207 -20.53 -10.15 -0.88
N SER A 208 -20.66 -11.43 -1.23
CA SER A 208 -21.58 -11.94 -2.26
C SER A 208 -22.96 -12.34 -1.71
N THR A 209 -23.15 -12.26 -0.40
CA THR A 209 -24.41 -12.51 0.31
C THR A 209 -25.17 -11.23 0.58
#